data_853a047f97636f12469828625f9f7942
#
_entry.id   853a047f97636f12469828625f9f7942
#
_cell.length_a   1.000
_cell.length_b   1.000
_cell.length_c   1.000
_cell.angle_alpha   90.00
_cell.angle_beta   90.00
_cell.angle_gamma   90.00
#
_symmetry.space_group_name_H-M   'P 1'
#
loop_
_entity.id
_entity.type
_entity.pdbx_description
1 polymer ?
#
loop_
_entity_poly.entity_id
_entity_poly.type
_entity_poly.pdbx_seq_one_letter_code
_entity_poly.pdbx_strand_id
1 'polypeptide(L)'
;MSRCFLGFVTAAAFLASGWVGVGHAADLDAAKKKVIEICQACHGMDGNSQVPDYPKLAGQNQDYLAKSLRDYKSGARKDPTMNGFAGTLSPQDIDNLAAYFSSQPAVLQSRM
;
A
#
# COMPACT_ATOMS: atom_id res chain seq x y z
N MET A 1 -52.78 48.85 23.83
CA MET A 1 -52.91 47.40 23.68
C MET A 1 -51.77 46.96 22.74
N SER A 2 -50.59 46.60 23.30
CA SER A 2 -49.41 46.16 22.50
C SER A 2 -49.22 44.68 22.71
N ARG A 3 -49.36 43.92 21.63
CA ARG A 3 -49.09 42.47 21.65
C ARG A 3 -47.67 42.26 21.12
N CYS A 4 -46.77 41.92 22.04
CA CYS A 4 -45.44 41.41 21.70
C CYS A 4 -45.55 39.98 21.14
N PHE A 5 -45.18 39.79 19.89
CA PHE A 5 -44.93 38.48 19.33
C PHE A 5 -43.48 38.05 19.62
N LEU A 6 -43.31 37.09 20.50
CA LEU A 6 -42.02 36.42 20.72
C LEU A 6 -41.82 35.40 19.58
N GLY A 7 -40.91 35.71 18.68
CA GLY A 7 -40.49 34.77 17.67
C GLY A 7 -39.51 33.75 18.26
N PHE A 8 -39.90 32.50 18.32
CA PHE A 8 -38.99 31.37 18.62
C PHE A 8 -38.11 31.10 17.41
N VAL A 9 -36.82 31.43 17.51
CA VAL A 9 -35.81 30.97 16.55
C VAL A 9 -35.33 29.58 16.98
N THR A 10 -35.79 28.54 16.30
CA THR A 10 -35.28 27.20 16.47
C THR A 10 -33.97 27.08 15.70
N ALA A 11 -32.84 27.06 16.40
CA ALA A 11 -31.54 26.73 15.83
C ALA A 11 -31.49 25.23 15.55
N ALA A 12 -31.55 24.84 14.27
CA ALA A 12 -31.29 23.48 13.85
C ALA A 12 -29.78 23.22 13.88
N ALA A 13 -29.33 22.45 14.88
CA ALA A 13 -27.96 21.97 14.92
C ALA A 13 -27.76 20.87 13.85
N PHE A 14 -27.05 21.20 12.77
CA PHE A 14 -26.56 20.22 11.80
C PHE A 14 -25.42 19.43 12.44
N LEU A 15 -25.68 18.22 12.88
CA LEU A 15 -24.65 17.25 13.23
C LEU A 15 -24.00 16.76 11.91
N ALA A 16 -22.88 17.37 11.56
CA ALA A 16 -22.03 16.86 10.50
C ALA A 16 -21.43 15.54 10.98
N SER A 17 -22.03 14.40 10.60
CA SER A 17 -21.45 13.08 10.79
C SER A 17 -20.22 12.96 9.87
N GLY A 18 -19.06 13.34 10.39
CA GLY A 18 -17.80 13.12 9.71
C GLY A 18 -17.56 11.60 9.61
N TRP A 19 -17.60 11.09 8.40
CA TRP A 19 -17.12 9.73 8.12
C TRP A 19 -15.61 9.75 8.28
N VAL A 20 -15.13 9.33 9.44
CA VAL A 20 -13.72 9.01 9.63
C VAL A 20 -13.49 7.70 8.88
N GLY A 21 -12.97 7.79 7.67
CA GLY A 21 -12.50 6.64 6.95
C GLY A 21 -11.39 5.98 7.78
N VAL A 22 -11.65 4.77 8.29
CA VAL A 22 -10.63 3.95 8.94
C VAL A 22 -9.69 3.47 7.85
N GLY A 23 -8.64 4.26 7.58
CA GLY A 23 -7.52 3.83 6.77
C GLY A 23 -6.86 2.65 7.49
N HIS A 24 -6.85 1.47 6.86
CA HIS A 24 -6.11 0.33 7.39
C HIS A 24 -4.62 0.63 7.30
N ALA A 25 -3.94 0.68 8.45
CA ALA A 25 -2.48 0.68 8.49
C ALA A 25 -1.96 -0.62 7.87
N ALA A 26 -0.83 -0.54 7.15
CA ALA A 26 -0.21 -1.72 6.58
C ALA A 26 0.26 -2.68 7.68
N ASP A 27 0.02 -3.98 7.48
CA ASP A 27 0.49 -5.04 8.37
C ASP A 27 1.85 -5.55 7.86
N LEU A 28 2.92 -5.09 8.51
CA LEU A 28 4.29 -5.45 8.13
C LEU A 28 4.65 -6.90 8.48
N ASP A 29 4.03 -7.48 9.50
CA ASP A 29 4.25 -8.89 9.85
C ASP A 29 3.59 -9.82 8.83
N ALA A 30 2.39 -9.49 8.39
CA ALA A 30 1.73 -10.20 7.29
C ALA A 30 2.52 -10.07 5.99
N ALA A 31 3.05 -8.87 5.69
CA ALA A 31 3.93 -8.66 4.55
C ALA A 31 5.18 -9.53 4.63
N LYS A 32 5.85 -9.57 5.78
CA LYS A 32 7.07 -10.37 5.97
C LYS A 32 6.82 -11.87 5.74
N LYS A 33 5.69 -12.40 6.20
CA LYS A 33 5.30 -13.79 5.92
C LYS A 33 5.19 -14.02 4.41
N LYS A 34 4.51 -13.13 3.71
CA LYS A 34 4.35 -13.22 2.25
C LYS A 34 5.68 -13.09 1.51
N VAL A 35 6.58 -12.22 1.98
CA VAL A 35 7.95 -12.11 1.45
C VAL A 35 8.69 -13.44 1.56
N ILE A 36 8.62 -14.10 2.72
CA ILE A 36 9.25 -15.40 2.94
C ILE A 36 8.67 -16.47 2.00
N GLU A 37 7.37 -16.45 1.77
CA GLU A 37 6.69 -17.43 0.94
C GLU A 37 7.03 -17.31 -0.55
N ILE A 38 7.03 -16.09 -1.10
CA ILE A 38 7.04 -15.91 -2.56
C ILE A 38 8.01 -14.87 -3.11
N CYS A 39 8.49 -13.91 -2.32
CA CYS A 39 9.28 -12.79 -2.86
C CYS A 39 10.79 -12.98 -2.70
N GLN A 40 11.20 -13.54 -1.56
CA GLN A 40 12.60 -13.52 -1.12
C GLN A 40 13.56 -14.25 -2.05
N ALA A 41 13.10 -15.32 -2.71
CA ALA A 41 13.95 -16.15 -3.56
C ALA A 41 14.59 -15.35 -4.70
N CYS A 42 13.91 -14.34 -5.19
CA CYS A 42 14.37 -13.47 -6.29
C CYS A 42 14.81 -12.10 -5.81
N HIS A 43 14.04 -11.47 -4.93
CA HIS A 43 14.26 -10.08 -4.52
C HIS A 43 15.05 -9.92 -3.22
N GLY A 44 15.29 -11.01 -2.49
CA GLY A 44 15.85 -10.97 -1.14
C GLY A 44 14.83 -10.62 -0.06
N MET A 45 15.13 -10.94 1.19
CA MET A 45 14.24 -10.69 2.34
C MET A 45 13.95 -9.20 2.55
N ASP A 46 14.91 -8.35 2.27
CA ASP A 46 14.83 -6.90 2.42
C ASP A 46 14.61 -6.17 1.09
N GLY A 47 14.47 -6.90 -0.02
CA GLY A 47 14.35 -6.32 -1.35
C GLY A 47 15.65 -5.80 -1.95
N ASN A 48 16.81 -6.07 -1.34
CA ASN A 48 18.12 -5.78 -1.92
C ASN A 48 18.64 -6.98 -2.72
N SER A 49 18.00 -7.25 -3.86
CA SER A 49 18.39 -8.36 -4.74
C SER A 49 19.89 -8.39 -5.01
N GLN A 50 20.48 -9.59 -4.92
CA GLN A 50 21.89 -9.82 -5.24
C GLN A 50 22.10 -10.21 -6.71
N VAL A 51 21.02 -10.46 -7.44
CA VAL A 51 21.03 -10.91 -8.83
C VAL A 51 20.59 -9.76 -9.73
N PRO A 52 21.38 -9.39 -10.76
CA PRO A 52 21.06 -8.25 -11.63
C PRO A 52 19.72 -8.37 -12.38
N ASP A 53 19.30 -9.59 -12.68
CA ASP A 53 18.05 -9.86 -13.42
C ASP A 53 16.79 -9.58 -12.59
N TYR A 54 16.93 -9.54 -11.25
CA TYR A 54 15.82 -9.25 -10.35
C TYR A 54 15.94 -7.85 -9.77
N PRO A 55 14.93 -6.99 -9.96
CA PRO A 55 15.01 -5.60 -9.52
C PRO A 55 15.06 -5.49 -8.00
N LYS A 56 15.80 -4.47 -7.53
CA LYS A 56 15.79 -4.06 -6.13
C LYS A 56 14.47 -3.38 -5.81
N LEU A 57 13.90 -3.73 -4.67
CA LEU A 57 12.63 -3.20 -4.17
C LEU A 57 12.82 -2.33 -2.92
N ALA A 58 13.93 -2.55 -2.18
CA ALA A 58 14.23 -1.84 -0.95
C ALA A 58 14.30 -0.32 -1.18
N GLY A 59 13.57 0.44 -0.35
CA GLY A 59 13.56 1.89 -0.40
C GLY A 59 12.85 2.50 -1.60
N GLN A 60 12.16 1.70 -2.42
CA GLN A 60 11.37 2.20 -3.53
C GLN A 60 10.12 2.92 -3.02
N ASN A 61 9.59 3.84 -3.82
CA ASN A 61 8.34 4.54 -3.49
C ASN A 61 7.18 3.56 -3.29
N GLN A 62 6.46 3.71 -2.19
CA GLN A 62 5.38 2.80 -1.79
C GLN A 62 4.26 2.74 -2.83
N ASP A 63 3.82 3.89 -3.34
CA ASP A 63 2.74 3.95 -4.33
C ASP A 63 3.16 3.32 -5.66
N TYR A 64 4.43 3.49 -6.05
CA TYR A 64 4.99 2.85 -7.23
C TYR A 64 5.02 1.32 -7.08
N LEU A 65 5.44 0.80 -5.93
CA LEU A 65 5.43 -0.64 -5.66
C LEU A 65 4.01 -1.22 -5.71
N ALA A 66 3.07 -0.55 -5.04
CA ALA A 66 1.67 -0.97 -5.04
C ALA A 66 1.07 -0.97 -6.45
N LYS A 67 1.31 0.10 -7.21
CA LYS A 67 0.86 0.19 -8.61
C LYS A 67 1.48 -0.92 -9.46
N SER A 68 2.78 -1.15 -9.33
CA SER A 68 3.48 -2.19 -10.11
C SER A 68 2.90 -3.59 -9.84
N LEU A 69 2.63 -3.93 -8.57
CA LEU A 69 2.00 -5.20 -8.22
C LEU A 69 0.58 -5.32 -8.77
N ARG A 70 -0.22 -4.25 -8.73
CA ARG A 70 -1.56 -4.23 -9.33
C ARG A 70 -1.50 -4.40 -10.85
N ASP A 71 -0.55 -3.77 -11.51
CA ASP A 71 -0.36 -3.85 -12.96
C ASP A 71 0.05 -5.27 -13.38
N TYR A 72 0.92 -5.93 -12.62
CA TYR A 72 1.24 -7.34 -12.85
C TYR A 72 0.03 -8.26 -12.59
N LYS A 73 -0.72 -8.00 -11.51
CA LYS A 73 -1.92 -8.78 -11.18
C LYS A 73 -2.99 -8.68 -12.26
N SER A 74 -3.23 -7.50 -12.80
CA SER A 74 -4.22 -7.26 -13.87
C SER A 74 -3.74 -7.68 -15.26
N GLY A 75 -2.44 -7.87 -15.44
CA GLY A 75 -1.82 -8.10 -16.73
C GLY A 75 -1.55 -6.82 -17.53
N ALA A 76 -1.75 -5.64 -16.97
CA ALA A 76 -1.37 -4.38 -17.60
C ALA A 76 0.15 -4.26 -17.78
N ARG A 77 0.92 -4.83 -16.87
CA ARG A 77 2.37 -5.01 -16.98
C ARG A 77 2.68 -6.48 -17.26
N LYS A 78 3.55 -6.75 -18.24
CA LYS A 78 3.84 -8.08 -18.73
C LYS A 78 5.18 -8.60 -18.22
N ASP A 79 5.14 -9.61 -17.42
CA ASP A 79 6.24 -10.48 -17.02
C ASP A 79 5.65 -11.80 -16.53
N PRO A 80 5.88 -12.94 -17.23
CA PRO A 80 5.21 -14.20 -16.89
C PRO A 80 5.41 -14.62 -15.44
N THR A 81 6.60 -14.40 -14.88
CA THR A 81 6.92 -14.74 -13.49
C THR A 81 6.14 -13.86 -12.51
N MET A 82 6.24 -12.54 -12.68
CA MET A 82 5.55 -11.60 -11.79
C MET A 82 4.03 -11.62 -11.97
N ASN A 83 3.52 -11.84 -13.19
CA ASN A 83 2.07 -12.02 -13.38
C ASN A 83 1.55 -13.23 -12.58
N GLY A 84 2.31 -14.32 -12.54
CA GLY A 84 1.95 -15.50 -11.75
C GLY A 84 1.91 -15.23 -10.25
N PHE A 85 2.96 -14.62 -9.69
CA PHE A 85 3.01 -14.32 -8.26
C PHE A 85 2.01 -13.23 -7.85
N ALA A 86 1.96 -12.11 -8.57
CA ALA A 86 1.04 -11.02 -8.25
C ALA A 86 -0.43 -11.43 -8.38
N GLY A 87 -0.73 -12.37 -9.27
CA GLY A 87 -2.08 -12.94 -9.42
C GLY A 87 -2.62 -13.58 -8.15
N THR A 88 -1.76 -14.08 -7.28
CA THR A 88 -2.14 -14.72 -5.99
C THR A 88 -2.38 -13.72 -4.86
N LEU A 89 -1.99 -12.45 -5.02
CA LEU A 89 -2.06 -11.45 -3.98
C LEU A 89 -3.45 -10.84 -3.84
N SER A 90 -3.90 -10.65 -2.60
CA SER A 90 -5.06 -9.81 -2.31
C SER A 90 -4.69 -8.31 -2.41
N PRO A 91 -5.67 -7.40 -2.51
CA PRO A 91 -5.40 -5.96 -2.44
C PRO A 91 -4.65 -5.56 -1.16
N GLN A 92 -4.98 -6.17 -0.02
CA GLN A 92 -4.29 -5.92 1.25
C GLN A 92 -2.86 -6.45 1.24
N ASP A 93 -2.59 -7.62 0.65
CA ASP A 93 -1.23 -8.13 0.47
C ASP A 93 -0.37 -7.14 -0.32
N ILE A 94 -0.92 -6.57 -1.38
CA ILE A 94 -0.23 -5.59 -2.22
C ILE A 94 0.15 -4.35 -1.41
N ASP A 95 -0.77 -3.81 -0.64
CA ASP A 95 -0.53 -2.62 0.18
C ASP A 95 0.48 -2.91 1.30
N ASN A 96 0.38 -4.06 1.95
CA ASN A 96 1.32 -4.51 2.97
C ASN A 96 2.74 -4.71 2.40
N LEU A 97 2.87 -5.36 1.25
CA LEU A 97 4.16 -5.60 0.59
C LEU A 97 4.81 -4.30 0.12
N ALA A 98 4.02 -3.37 -0.43
CA ALA A 98 4.50 -2.07 -0.84
C ALA A 98 5.05 -1.27 0.36
N ALA A 99 4.35 -1.27 1.49
CA ALA A 99 4.82 -0.65 2.72
C ALA A 99 6.08 -1.32 3.27
N TYR A 100 6.12 -2.64 3.25
CA TYR A 100 7.29 -3.41 3.73
C TYR A 100 8.55 -3.07 2.94
N PHE A 101 8.54 -3.22 1.62
CA PHE A 101 9.73 -2.99 0.81
C PHE A 101 10.14 -1.51 0.75
N SER A 102 9.18 -0.58 0.73
CA SER A 102 9.49 0.85 0.75
C SER A 102 10.21 1.27 2.04
N SER A 103 9.95 0.60 3.15
CA SER A 103 10.57 0.87 4.45
C SER A 103 11.94 0.22 4.64
N GLN A 104 12.35 -0.68 3.74
CA GLN A 104 13.65 -1.34 3.84
C GLN A 104 14.79 -0.41 3.42
N PRO A 105 15.95 -0.45 4.11
CA PRO A 105 17.12 0.31 3.71
C PRO A 105 17.63 -0.16 2.34
N ALA A 106 17.75 0.77 1.39
CA ALA A 106 18.36 0.47 0.09
C ALA A 106 19.88 0.39 0.22
N VAL A 107 20.46 -0.73 -0.20
CA VAL A 107 21.92 -0.88 -0.31
C VAL A 107 22.36 -0.36 -1.67
N LEU A 108 23.15 0.72 -1.67
CA LEU A 108 23.79 1.22 -2.87
C LEU A 108 24.98 0.31 -3.20
N GLN A 109 24.89 -0.41 -4.32
CA GLN A 109 26.07 -1.07 -4.87
C GLN A 109 26.80 -0.08 -5.74
N SER A 110 27.98 0.37 -5.29
CA SER A 110 28.90 1.05 -6.21
C SER A 110 29.35 0.02 -7.26
N ARG A 111 29.05 0.30 -8.51
CA ARG A 111 29.70 -0.42 -9.61
C ARG A 111 31.16 0.05 -9.63
N MET A 112 32.06 -0.79 -9.15
CA MET A 112 33.48 -0.65 -9.50
C MET A 112 33.70 -1.23 -10.88
#